data_038ded2ee04ddea935737ab3767bc168
#
_entry.id   038ded2ee04ddea935737ab3767bc168
#
_cell.length_a   1.000
_cell.length_b   1.000
_cell.length_c   1.000
_cell.angle_alpha   90.00
_cell.angle_beta   90.00
_cell.angle_gamma   90.00
#
_symmetry.space_group_name_H-M   'P 1'
#
loop_
_entity.id
_entity.type
_entity.pdbx_description
1 polymer ?
#
loop_
_entity_poly.entity_id
_entity_poly.type
_entity_poly.pdbx_seq_one_letter_code
_entity_poly.pdbx_strand_id
1 'polypeptide(L)'
;NVAFHASPAAAEAAGFRACKRCKPRDWHAEAGLSKPVARACALFDAGDRDTFPSLAEVARKVGVSANTLSKRFMAELGVNPRDWLVARKRQRFRKALRKGDKVADALYGAGYGSPSRVYESSDRALGMTPATYAKGGAGAHIDYTTVESDYGRVLVAATHKGIAAVFLGDSDRKLEHDLRQDFPAADIARNDAALSARVKAVLARLYGRKPSALDAPDVPLDIIGTAFQWKVWKALTEIPPGQTRSYGEIAERIGAPKSARAVGRACATIPAAGVIPCH
;
A
#
# COMPACT_ATOMS: atom_id res chain seq x y z
N ASN A 1 -30.55 0.63 12.90
CA ASN A 1 -30.23 -0.68 12.31
C ASN A 1 -29.50 -0.45 10.98
N VAL A 2 -28.26 -0.93 10.89
CA VAL A 2 -27.48 -0.90 9.66
C VAL A 2 -27.69 -2.24 8.96
N ALA A 3 -28.15 -2.21 7.72
CA ALA A 3 -28.31 -3.41 6.90
C ALA A 3 -27.17 -3.48 5.90
N PHE A 4 -26.48 -4.62 5.84
CA PHE A 4 -25.44 -4.90 4.86
C PHE A 4 -26.04 -5.64 3.67
N HIS A 5 -25.69 -5.21 2.45
CA HIS A 5 -26.13 -5.81 1.21
C HIS A 5 -24.95 -6.29 0.39
N ALA A 6 -25.08 -7.48 -0.20
CA ALA A 6 -24.01 -8.11 -0.98
C ALA A 6 -23.63 -7.36 -2.27
N SER A 7 -24.53 -6.47 -2.74
CA SER A 7 -24.29 -5.67 -3.94
C SER A 7 -25.13 -4.38 -3.91
N PRO A 8 -24.76 -3.36 -4.71
CA PRO A 8 -25.58 -2.16 -4.88
C PRO A 8 -27.01 -2.48 -5.35
N ALA A 9 -27.16 -3.45 -6.23
CA ALA A 9 -28.49 -3.89 -6.71
C ALA A 9 -29.33 -4.52 -5.60
N ALA A 10 -28.71 -5.30 -4.70
CA ALA A 10 -29.41 -5.88 -3.54
C ALA A 10 -29.85 -4.80 -2.54
N ALA A 11 -29.03 -3.76 -2.34
CA ALA A 11 -29.39 -2.63 -1.50
C ALA A 11 -30.57 -1.84 -2.08
N GLU A 12 -30.60 -1.62 -3.38
CA GLU A 12 -31.69 -0.92 -4.06
C GLU A 12 -33.00 -1.73 -4.05
N ALA A 13 -32.91 -3.04 -4.24
CA ALA A 13 -34.08 -3.94 -4.11
C ALA A 13 -34.65 -3.93 -2.67
N ALA A 14 -33.83 -3.64 -1.67
CA ALA A 14 -34.22 -3.47 -0.27
C ALA A 14 -34.72 -2.04 0.05
N GLY A 15 -34.89 -1.16 -0.96
CA GLY A 15 -35.43 0.18 -0.81
C GLY A 15 -34.40 1.28 -0.52
N PHE A 16 -33.09 0.97 -0.55
CA PHE A 16 -32.06 1.97 -0.36
C PHE A 16 -31.72 2.69 -1.67
N ARG A 17 -31.59 4.01 -1.62
CA ARG A 17 -31.23 4.80 -2.79
C ARG A 17 -29.71 4.86 -2.95
N ALA A 18 -29.22 4.57 -4.15
CA ALA A 18 -27.81 4.73 -4.48
C ALA A 18 -27.32 6.16 -4.20
N CYS A 19 -26.19 6.27 -3.53
CA CYS A 19 -25.55 7.54 -3.25
C CYS A 19 -25.17 8.23 -4.57
N LYS A 20 -25.71 9.44 -4.81
CA LYS A 20 -25.41 10.23 -6.02
C LYS A 20 -23.95 10.68 -6.10
N ARG A 21 -23.23 10.74 -4.96
CA ARG A 21 -21.85 11.20 -4.87
C ARG A 21 -20.86 10.08 -5.15
N CYS A 22 -21.06 8.89 -4.56
CA CYS A 22 -20.17 7.74 -4.75
C CYS A 22 -20.62 6.80 -5.86
N LYS A 23 -21.85 6.96 -6.40
CA LYS A 23 -22.40 6.21 -7.55
C LYS A 23 -22.06 4.71 -7.49
N PRO A 24 -22.55 3.97 -6.50
CA PRO A 24 -22.15 2.57 -6.28
C PRO A 24 -22.50 1.63 -7.43
N ARG A 25 -23.40 2.01 -8.35
CA ARG A 25 -23.70 1.26 -9.58
C ARG A 25 -22.54 1.30 -10.58
N ASP A 26 -21.79 2.42 -10.61
CA ASP A 26 -20.68 2.62 -11.54
C ASP A 26 -19.36 2.04 -10.96
N TRP A 27 -19.48 1.23 -9.92
CA TRP A 27 -18.35 0.69 -9.15
C TRP A 27 -17.78 -0.57 -9.81
N HIS A 28 -16.99 -0.38 -10.81
CA HIS A 28 -15.90 -1.29 -11.15
C HIS A 28 -14.70 -0.94 -10.26
N ALA A 29 -13.82 -1.89 -9.96
CA ALA A 29 -12.67 -1.69 -9.06
C ALA A 29 -11.75 -0.48 -9.41
N GLU A 30 -11.95 0.13 -10.57
CA GLU A 30 -11.29 1.33 -11.08
C GLU A 30 -12.15 2.61 -10.96
N ALA A 31 -13.43 2.50 -10.61
CA ALA A 31 -14.44 3.58 -10.78
C ALA A 31 -14.42 4.67 -9.68
N GLY A 32 -13.55 4.56 -8.68
CA GLY A 32 -13.34 5.62 -7.69
C GLY A 32 -12.37 6.73 -8.13
N LEU A 33 -11.66 6.52 -9.23
CA LEU A 33 -10.66 7.46 -9.73
C LEU A 33 -11.26 8.39 -10.80
N SER A 34 -10.77 9.64 -10.86
CA SER A 34 -11.06 10.49 -12.00
C SER A 34 -10.46 9.87 -13.27
N LYS A 35 -11.11 10.08 -14.42
CA LYS A 35 -10.62 9.56 -15.72
C LYS A 35 -9.12 9.77 -15.95
N PRO A 36 -8.52 10.96 -15.67
CA PRO A 36 -7.09 11.16 -15.81
C PRO A 36 -6.23 10.28 -14.88
N VAL A 37 -6.65 10.09 -13.62
CA VAL A 37 -5.90 9.26 -12.65
C VAL A 37 -6.03 7.78 -12.99
N ALA A 38 -7.22 7.29 -13.29
CA ALA A 38 -7.44 5.90 -13.71
C ALA A 38 -6.64 5.57 -14.97
N ARG A 39 -6.70 6.45 -15.99
CA ARG A 39 -5.93 6.27 -17.23
C ARG A 39 -4.42 6.36 -16.99
N ALA A 40 -3.97 7.23 -16.08
CA ALA A 40 -2.55 7.31 -15.72
C ALA A 40 -2.07 6.03 -15.02
N CYS A 41 -2.85 5.48 -14.09
CA CYS A 41 -2.55 4.18 -13.47
C CYS A 41 -2.45 3.08 -14.54
N ALA A 42 -3.41 3.01 -15.46
CA ALA A 42 -3.39 2.04 -16.56
C ALA A 42 -2.17 2.21 -17.46
N LEU A 43 -1.77 3.45 -17.80
CA LEU A 43 -0.56 3.73 -18.57
C LEU A 43 0.72 3.33 -17.84
N PHE A 44 0.80 3.55 -16.53
CA PHE A 44 1.90 3.07 -15.72
C PHE A 44 1.91 1.54 -15.61
N ASP A 45 0.73 0.91 -15.56
CA ASP A 45 0.60 -0.55 -15.51
C ASP A 45 0.85 -1.23 -16.87
N ALA A 46 0.53 -0.56 -17.97
CA ALA A 46 0.77 -1.03 -19.33
C ALA A 46 2.20 -0.75 -19.85
N GLY A 47 3.02 -0.03 -19.06
CA GLY A 47 4.41 0.24 -19.42
C GLY A 47 5.16 -1.06 -19.76
N ASP A 48 5.75 -1.09 -20.95
CA ASP A 48 6.46 -2.25 -21.49
C ASP A 48 7.72 -2.55 -20.66
N ARG A 49 8.26 -3.77 -20.82
CA ARG A 49 9.38 -4.29 -20.01
C ARG A 49 10.58 -3.35 -19.93
N ASP A 50 10.80 -2.50 -20.94
CA ASP A 50 12.00 -1.66 -21.06
C ASP A 50 11.80 -0.17 -20.79
N THR A 51 10.56 0.37 -20.83
CA THR A 51 10.31 1.81 -20.69
C THR A 51 9.03 2.11 -19.91
N PHE A 52 9.18 2.43 -18.63
CA PHE A 52 8.09 3.07 -17.91
C PHE A 52 7.98 4.52 -18.36
N PRO A 53 6.78 4.96 -18.78
CA PRO A 53 6.59 6.33 -19.22
C PRO A 53 6.87 7.30 -18.06
N SER A 54 7.55 8.40 -18.36
CA SER A 54 7.77 9.48 -17.40
C SER A 54 6.44 10.11 -16.97
N LEU A 55 6.42 10.74 -15.80
CA LEU A 55 5.24 11.46 -15.34
C LEU A 55 4.76 12.51 -16.34
N ALA A 56 5.68 13.19 -17.01
CA ALA A 56 5.36 14.20 -18.03
C ALA A 56 4.67 13.58 -19.25
N GLU A 57 5.16 12.44 -19.72
CA GLU A 57 4.55 11.70 -20.84
C GLU A 57 3.15 11.20 -20.49
N VAL A 58 2.99 10.63 -19.28
CA VAL A 58 1.68 10.18 -18.81
C VAL A 58 0.72 11.35 -18.68
N ALA A 59 1.14 12.45 -18.08
CA ALA A 59 0.33 13.65 -17.93
C ALA A 59 -0.14 14.19 -19.30
N ARG A 60 0.74 14.22 -20.28
CA ARG A 60 0.41 14.60 -21.66
C ARG A 60 -0.62 13.65 -22.28
N LYS A 61 -0.44 12.33 -22.13
CA LYS A 61 -1.37 11.31 -22.67
C LYS A 61 -2.76 11.35 -22.03
N VAL A 62 -2.86 11.80 -20.77
CA VAL A 62 -4.14 11.93 -20.06
C VAL A 62 -4.74 13.33 -20.15
N GLY A 63 -4.06 14.28 -20.83
CA GLY A 63 -4.58 15.62 -21.12
C GLY A 63 -4.54 16.58 -19.93
N VAL A 64 -3.58 16.43 -19.01
CA VAL A 64 -3.39 17.35 -17.87
C VAL A 64 -1.90 17.68 -17.67
N SER A 65 -1.61 18.76 -16.92
CA SER A 65 -0.21 19.04 -16.53
C SER A 65 0.31 18.02 -15.52
N ALA A 66 1.63 17.81 -15.47
CA ALA A 66 2.28 16.92 -14.50
C ALA A 66 1.96 17.33 -13.05
N ASN A 67 1.90 18.64 -12.77
CA ASN A 67 1.51 19.17 -11.46
C ASN A 67 0.05 18.85 -11.12
N THR A 68 -0.87 19.03 -12.08
CA THR A 68 -2.29 18.67 -11.90
C THR A 68 -2.45 17.19 -11.65
N LEU A 69 -1.72 16.33 -12.41
CA LEU A 69 -1.75 14.88 -12.21
C LEU A 69 -1.24 14.51 -10.81
N SER A 70 -0.11 15.07 -10.36
CA SER A 70 0.43 14.84 -9.02
C SER A 70 -0.53 15.25 -7.91
N LYS A 71 -1.17 16.40 -8.02
CA LYS A 71 -2.18 16.87 -7.05
C LYS A 71 -3.39 15.93 -7.01
N ARG A 72 -3.85 15.46 -8.17
CA ARG A 72 -4.96 14.50 -8.26
C ARG A 72 -4.59 13.13 -7.69
N PHE A 73 -3.38 12.63 -7.99
CA PHE A 73 -2.90 11.38 -7.38
C PHE A 73 -2.89 11.47 -5.86
N MET A 74 -2.35 12.57 -5.30
CA MET A 74 -2.35 12.76 -3.85
C MET A 74 -3.77 12.85 -3.28
N ALA A 75 -4.70 13.54 -3.96
CA ALA A 75 -6.08 13.68 -3.50
C ALA A 75 -6.91 12.39 -3.66
N GLU A 76 -6.61 11.55 -4.63
CA GLU A 76 -7.43 10.38 -4.98
C GLU A 76 -6.82 9.05 -4.51
N LEU A 77 -5.50 8.98 -4.38
CA LEU A 77 -4.75 7.77 -4.00
C LEU A 77 -3.99 7.93 -2.69
N GLY A 78 -3.87 9.14 -2.15
CA GLY A 78 -3.09 9.43 -0.93
C GLY A 78 -1.57 9.37 -1.12
N VAL A 79 -1.09 9.15 -2.36
CA VAL A 79 0.33 9.01 -2.71
C VAL A 79 0.65 9.80 -3.96
N ASN A 80 1.91 10.25 -4.12
CA ASN A 80 2.32 10.86 -5.39
C ASN A 80 2.58 9.81 -6.48
N PRO A 81 2.55 10.18 -7.78
CA PRO A 81 2.71 9.23 -8.89
C PRO A 81 4.03 8.45 -8.87
N ARG A 82 5.12 9.10 -8.41
CA ARG A 82 6.44 8.47 -8.34
C ARG A 82 6.47 7.36 -7.29
N ASP A 83 5.99 7.65 -6.09
CA ASP A 83 5.94 6.68 -5.00
C ASP A 83 5.00 5.52 -5.34
N TRP A 84 3.87 5.82 -5.98
CA TRP A 84 2.95 4.79 -6.48
C TRP A 84 3.63 3.87 -7.50
N LEU A 85 4.37 4.44 -8.46
CA LEU A 85 5.08 3.66 -9.48
C LEU A 85 6.17 2.77 -8.86
N VAL A 86 6.95 3.29 -7.91
CA VAL A 86 7.98 2.52 -7.20
C VAL A 86 7.36 1.36 -6.43
N ALA A 87 6.25 1.59 -5.74
CA ALA A 87 5.51 0.55 -5.02
C ALA A 87 5.00 -0.54 -5.98
N ARG A 88 4.45 -0.16 -7.15
CA ARG A 88 3.98 -1.11 -8.17
C ARG A 88 5.09 -1.95 -8.77
N LYS A 89 6.25 -1.33 -9.09
CA LYS A 89 7.43 -2.07 -9.58
C LYS A 89 7.87 -3.11 -8.55
N ARG A 90 7.98 -2.73 -7.29
CA ARG A 90 8.35 -3.64 -6.20
C ARG A 90 7.35 -4.78 -6.04
N GLN A 91 6.06 -4.49 -6.08
CA GLN A 91 5.01 -5.50 -5.99
C GLN A 91 5.08 -6.51 -7.14
N ARG A 92 5.28 -6.03 -8.39
CA ARG A 92 5.45 -6.89 -9.56
C ARG A 92 6.66 -7.79 -9.42
N PHE A 93 7.79 -7.21 -9.00
CA PHE A 93 9.03 -7.96 -8.79
C PHE A 93 8.85 -9.07 -7.74
N ARG A 94 8.31 -8.75 -6.57
CA ARG A 94 8.00 -9.74 -5.53
C ARG A 94 7.08 -10.85 -6.04
N LYS A 95 6.03 -10.49 -6.78
CA LYS A 95 5.08 -11.44 -7.35
C LYS A 95 5.73 -12.37 -8.37
N ALA A 96 6.60 -11.86 -9.23
CA ALA A 96 7.34 -12.62 -10.22
C ALA A 96 8.30 -13.63 -9.54
N LEU A 97 9.06 -13.18 -8.54
CA LEU A 97 9.94 -14.05 -7.76
C LEU A 97 9.18 -15.19 -7.06
N ARG A 98 8.02 -14.88 -6.47
CA ARG A 98 7.16 -15.90 -5.82
C ARG A 98 6.57 -16.92 -6.81
N LYS A 99 6.42 -16.54 -8.08
CA LYS A 99 6.00 -17.46 -9.16
C LYS A 99 7.12 -18.36 -9.66
N GLY A 100 8.36 -18.12 -9.22
CA GLY A 100 9.54 -18.88 -9.64
C GLY A 100 10.23 -18.33 -10.88
N ASP A 101 9.88 -17.10 -11.32
CA ASP A 101 10.54 -16.45 -12.45
C ASP A 101 12.04 -16.25 -12.11
N LYS A 102 12.91 -16.36 -13.13
CA LYS A 102 14.33 -16.04 -12.96
C LYS A 102 14.49 -14.59 -12.54
N VAL A 103 15.44 -14.32 -11.65
CA VAL A 103 15.65 -12.97 -11.07
C VAL A 103 15.81 -11.89 -12.14
N ALA A 104 16.55 -12.18 -13.23
CA ALA A 104 16.72 -11.24 -14.33
C ALA A 104 15.38 -10.94 -15.03
N ASP A 105 14.60 -11.97 -15.34
CA ASP A 105 13.30 -11.83 -16.02
C ASP A 105 12.30 -11.09 -15.10
N ALA A 106 12.30 -11.41 -13.81
CA ALA A 106 11.48 -10.73 -12.80
C ALA A 106 11.83 -9.24 -12.68
N LEU A 107 13.13 -8.88 -12.75
CA LEU A 107 13.59 -7.49 -12.73
C LEU A 107 13.13 -6.73 -13.95
N TYR A 108 13.40 -7.27 -15.14
CA TYR A 108 12.97 -6.64 -16.39
C TYR A 108 11.44 -6.56 -16.47
N GLY A 109 10.73 -7.64 -16.14
CA GLY A 109 9.28 -7.67 -16.10
C GLY A 109 8.64 -6.70 -15.10
N ALA A 110 9.37 -6.32 -14.05
CA ALA A 110 8.96 -5.31 -13.10
C ALA A 110 9.31 -3.87 -13.55
N GLY A 111 10.06 -3.70 -14.65
CA GLY A 111 10.42 -2.42 -15.23
C GLY A 111 11.65 -1.76 -14.59
N TYR A 112 12.62 -2.56 -14.19
CA TYR A 112 13.93 -2.07 -13.76
C TYR A 112 14.90 -2.12 -14.96
N GLY A 113 15.49 -0.97 -15.32
CA GLY A 113 16.20 -0.80 -16.59
C GLY A 113 17.65 -1.26 -16.67
N SER A 114 18.25 -1.84 -15.63
CA SER A 114 19.65 -2.33 -15.69
C SER A 114 19.94 -3.30 -14.54
N PRO A 115 20.53 -4.49 -14.82
CA PRO A 115 20.79 -5.49 -13.79
C PRO A 115 21.79 -5.02 -12.71
N SER A 116 22.89 -4.39 -13.08
CA SER A 116 24.00 -4.12 -12.17
C SER A 116 23.67 -3.12 -11.04
N ARG A 117 22.95 -2.04 -11.35
CA ARG A 117 22.47 -1.08 -10.32
C ARG A 117 21.28 -1.59 -9.54
N VAL A 118 20.57 -2.55 -10.08
CA VAL A 118 19.34 -3.07 -9.51
C VAL A 118 19.62 -4.18 -8.52
N TYR A 119 20.68 -4.97 -8.68
CA TYR A 119 21.04 -6.00 -7.70
C TYR A 119 21.34 -5.39 -6.33
N GLU A 120 22.16 -4.34 -6.25
CA GLU A 120 22.43 -3.65 -4.98
C GLU A 120 21.18 -2.96 -4.41
N SER A 121 20.39 -2.33 -5.26
CA SER A 121 19.15 -1.68 -4.82
C SER A 121 18.04 -2.68 -4.50
N SER A 122 18.00 -3.84 -5.16
CA SER A 122 17.00 -4.88 -4.89
C SER A 122 17.27 -5.63 -3.58
N ASP A 123 18.52 -5.88 -3.24
CA ASP A 123 18.90 -6.49 -1.95
C ASP A 123 18.39 -5.63 -0.78
N ARG A 124 18.59 -4.32 -0.85
CA ARG A 124 18.08 -3.37 0.14
C ARG A 124 16.55 -3.30 0.12
N ALA A 125 15.94 -3.31 -1.07
CA ALA A 125 14.48 -3.23 -1.24
C ALA A 125 13.74 -4.47 -0.74
N LEU A 126 14.39 -5.63 -0.75
CA LEU A 126 13.84 -6.90 -0.29
C LEU A 126 14.33 -7.29 1.11
N GLY A 127 15.35 -6.60 1.64
CA GLY A 127 16.04 -6.98 2.86
C GLY A 127 16.85 -8.28 2.74
N MET A 128 16.97 -8.83 1.54
CA MET A 128 17.73 -10.05 1.22
C MET A 128 17.96 -10.14 -0.28
N THR A 129 18.78 -11.10 -0.72
CA THR A 129 18.96 -11.29 -2.16
C THR A 129 17.65 -11.74 -2.83
N PRO A 130 17.41 -11.37 -4.09
CA PRO A 130 16.23 -11.85 -4.84
C PRO A 130 16.12 -13.37 -4.89
N ALA A 131 17.23 -14.07 -4.96
CA ALA A 131 17.28 -15.54 -4.96
C ALA A 131 16.83 -16.13 -3.61
N THR A 132 17.26 -15.53 -2.50
CA THR A 132 16.81 -15.90 -1.14
C THR A 132 15.32 -15.62 -0.98
N TYR A 133 14.87 -14.45 -1.45
CA TYR A 133 13.45 -14.07 -1.39
C TYR A 133 12.56 -15.05 -2.20
N ALA A 134 12.97 -15.42 -3.41
CA ALA A 134 12.24 -16.37 -4.26
C ALA A 134 12.10 -17.76 -3.61
N LYS A 135 13.06 -18.14 -2.75
CA LYS A 135 13.04 -19.40 -1.98
C LYS A 135 12.37 -19.27 -0.61
N GLY A 136 11.51 -18.26 -0.42
CA GLY A 136 10.80 -18.04 0.85
C GLY A 136 11.71 -17.70 2.03
N GLY A 137 12.84 -17.02 1.76
CA GLY A 137 13.80 -16.61 2.79
C GLY A 137 14.81 -17.67 3.20
N ALA A 138 14.99 -18.74 2.42
CA ALA A 138 15.90 -19.84 2.77
C ALA A 138 17.31 -19.34 3.07
N GLY A 139 17.82 -19.68 4.28
CA GLY A 139 19.12 -19.25 4.77
C GLY A 139 19.20 -17.79 5.24
N ALA A 140 18.07 -17.06 5.26
CA ALA A 140 18.01 -15.73 5.85
C ALA A 140 17.64 -15.81 7.33
N HIS A 141 18.34 -15.01 8.15
CA HIS A 141 17.88 -14.68 9.49
C HIS A 141 17.13 -13.36 9.46
N ILE A 142 15.88 -13.37 9.95
CA ILE A 142 14.99 -12.22 9.98
C ILE A 142 14.65 -11.90 11.43
N ASP A 143 15.16 -10.77 11.90
CA ASP A 143 14.69 -10.17 13.15
C ASP A 143 13.36 -9.45 12.90
N TYR A 144 12.39 -9.58 13.82
CA TYR A 144 11.17 -8.78 13.79
C TYR A 144 10.85 -8.16 15.15
N THR A 145 10.08 -7.11 15.12
CA THR A 145 9.45 -6.49 16.29
C THR A 145 8.06 -5.98 15.95
N THR A 146 7.24 -5.78 16.96
CA THR A 146 5.92 -5.16 16.82
C THR A 146 5.81 -3.96 17.73
N VAL A 147 5.23 -2.87 17.22
CA VAL A 147 5.02 -1.64 17.98
C VAL A 147 3.61 -1.12 17.77
N GLU A 148 3.10 -0.37 18.75
CA GLU A 148 1.86 0.34 18.60
C GLU A 148 2.06 1.65 17.84
N SER A 149 1.08 2.03 17.04
CA SER A 149 1.06 3.28 16.28
C SER A 149 -0.36 3.81 16.14
N ASP A 150 -0.51 5.04 15.65
CA ASP A 150 -1.84 5.61 15.32
C ASP A 150 -2.57 4.80 14.23
N TYR A 151 -1.88 3.92 13.53
CA TYR A 151 -2.42 3.04 12.49
C TYR A 151 -2.73 1.63 13.00
N GLY A 152 -2.69 1.38 14.30
CA GLY A 152 -2.74 0.04 14.91
C GLY A 152 -1.35 -0.55 15.12
N ARG A 153 -1.26 -1.87 15.16
CA ARG A 153 0.01 -2.58 15.35
C ARG A 153 0.84 -2.55 14.06
N VAL A 154 2.12 -2.25 14.19
CA VAL A 154 3.10 -2.27 13.09
C VAL A 154 4.13 -3.32 13.39
N LEU A 155 4.30 -4.28 12.48
CA LEU A 155 5.41 -5.22 12.51
C LEU A 155 6.50 -4.72 11.55
N VAL A 156 7.72 -4.65 12.04
CA VAL A 156 8.92 -4.37 11.24
C VAL A 156 9.81 -5.62 11.28
N ALA A 157 10.12 -6.15 10.12
CA ALA A 157 11.01 -7.28 9.95
C ALA A 157 12.21 -6.91 9.08
N ALA A 158 13.41 -7.28 9.49
CA ALA A 158 14.62 -6.93 8.79
C ALA A 158 15.68 -8.02 8.88
N THR A 159 16.57 -8.06 7.90
CA THR A 159 17.84 -8.79 7.95
C THR A 159 18.99 -7.81 8.16
N HIS A 160 20.23 -8.31 8.14
CA HIS A 160 21.42 -7.45 8.11
C HIS A 160 21.48 -6.57 6.85
N LYS A 161 20.81 -6.94 5.74
CA LYS A 161 20.80 -6.21 4.46
C LYS A 161 19.80 -5.06 4.42
N GLY A 162 18.72 -5.12 5.23
CA GLY A 162 17.69 -4.09 5.23
C GLY A 162 16.33 -4.60 5.68
N ILE A 163 15.30 -3.77 5.48
CA ILE A 163 13.93 -4.10 5.84
C ILE A 163 13.37 -5.10 4.84
N ALA A 164 13.01 -6.29 5.32
CA ALA A 164 12.41 -7.36 4.53
C ALA A 164 10.89 -7.19 4.39
N ALA A 165 10.22 -6.82 5.50
CA ALA A 165 8.78 -6.60 5.51
C ALA A 165 8.38 -5.53 6.53
N VAL A 166 7.27 -4.85 6.27
CA VAL A 166 6.53 -4.06 7.25
C VAL A 166 5.06 -4.35 7.04
N PHE A 167 4.38 -4.74 8.11
CA PHE A 167 2.96 -5.03 8.10
C PHE A 167 2.22 -4.13 9.07
N LEU A 168 0.96 -3.82 8.74
CA LEU A 168 0.02 -3.14 9.64
C LEU A 168 -1.15 -4.07 9.92
N GLY A 169 -1.62 -4.07 11.14
CA GLY A 169 -2.73 -4.93 11.54
C GLY A 169 -3.23 -4.63 12.94
N ASP A 170 -4.18 -5.45 13.39
CA ASP A 170 -4.85 -5.26 14.68
C ASP A 170 -4.20 -6.06 15.80
N SER A 171 -3.42 -7.09 15.49
CA SER A 171 -2.81 -7.95 16.49
C SER A 171 -1.43 -8.48 16.09
N ASP A 172 -0.54 -8.55 17.06
CA ASP A 172 0.82 -9.08 16.89
C ASP A 172 0.81 -10.51 16.35
N ARG A 173 -0.09 -11.35 16.88
CA ARG A 173 -0.22 -12.76 16.47
C ARG A 173 -0.51 -12.90 14.97
N LYS A 174 -1.41 -12.07 14.43
CA LYS A 174 -1.74 -12.11 13.01
C LYS A 174 -0.56 -11.63 12.17
N LEU A 175 0.07 -10.53 12.57
CA LEU A 175 1.22 -9.97 11.86
C LEU A 175 2.42 -10.94 11.83
N GLU A 176 2.67 -11.64 12.94
CA GLU A 176 3.70 -12.68 13.01
C GLU A 176 3.35 -13.87 12.11
N HIS A 177 2.10 -14.32 12.12
CA HIS A 177 1.63 -15.37 11.23
C HIS A 177 1.86 -15.00 9.76
N ASP A 178 1.46 -13.79 9.37
CA ASP A 178 1.63 -13.28 8.00
C ASP A 178 3.12 -13.21 7.61
N LEU A 179 4.00 -12.80 8.54
CA LEU A 179 5.44 -12.80 8.33
C LEU A 179 5.97 -14.21 8.05
N ARG A 180 5.56 -15.20 8.86
CA ARG A 180 5.97 -16.60 8.68
C ARG A 180 5.42 -17.21 7.39
N GLN A 181 4.24 -16.81 6.96
CA GLN A 181 3.71 -17.20 5.65
C GLN A 181 4.50 -16.57 4.49
N ASP A 182 4.94 -15.34 4.64
CA ASP A 182 5.72 -14.65 3.60
C ASP A 182 7.15 -15.22 3.48
N PHE A 183 7.71 -15.72 4.58
CA PHE A 183 9.08 -16.24 4.64
C PHE A 183 9.11 -17.63 5.32
N PRO A 184 8.50 -18.65 4.72
CA PRO A 184 8.35 -19.97 5.36
C PRO A 184 9.65 -20.73 5.55
N ALA A 185 10.73 -20.37 4.87
CA ALA A 185 12.04 -21.01 4.93
C ALA A 185 13.11 -20.15 5.64
N ALA A 186 12.72 -19.02 6.24
CA ALA A 186 13.63 -18.18 6.99
C ALA A 186 13.69 -18.58 8.48
N ASP A 187 14.81 -18.29 9.10
CA ASP A 187 14.93 -18.28 10.57
C ASP A 187 14.40 -16.93 11.08
N ILE A 188 13.28 -16.94 11.83
CA ILE A 188 12.57 -15.73 12.25
C ILE A 188 12.56 -15.64 13.78
N ALA A 189 13.20 -14.58 14.30
CA ALA A 189 13.30 -14.31 15.71
C ALA A 189 12.80 -12.91 16.08
N ARG A 190 12.19 -12.76 17.27
CA ARG A 190 11.85 -11.46 17.82
C ARG A 190 13.08 -10.78 18.41
N ASN A 191 13.34 -9.54 18.01
CA ASN A 191 14.49 -8.78 18.48
C ASN A 191 14.20 -7.28 18.52
N ASP A 192 13.58 -6.85 19.61
CA ASP A 192 13.11 -5.47 19.78
C ASP A 192 14.28 -4.49 19.84
N ALA A 193 15.40 -4.87 20.46
CA ALA A 193 16.57 -4.01 20.62
C ALA A 193 17.26 -3.71 19.28
N ALA A 194 17.49 -4.74 18.47
CA ALA A 194 18.20 -4.60 17.19
C ALA A 194 17.40 -3.77 16.16
N LEU A 195 16.08 -3.69 16.32
CA LEU A 195 15.20 -3.03 15.36
C LEU A 195 14.75 -1.63 15.77
N SER A 196 15.14 -1.13 16.94
CA SER A 196 14.67 0.15 17.48
C SER A 196 14.86 1.34 16.53
N ALA A 197 16.00 1.46 15.88
CA ALA A 197 16.29 2.52 14.90
C ALA A 197 15.42 2.37 13.64
N ARG A 198 15.27 1.13 13.14
CA ARG A 198 14.45 0.84 11.96
C ARG A 198 12.97 1.12 12.22
N VAL A 199 12.48 0.80 13.40
CA VAL A 199 11.11 1.13 13.83
C VAL A 199 10.90 2.64 13.81
N LYS A 200 11.81 3.43 14.40
CA LYS A 200 11.73 4.90 14.36
C LYS A 200 11.65 5.44 12.94
N ALA A 201 12.48 4.92 12.03
CA ALA A 201 12.47 5.34 10.64
C ALA A 201 11.18 4.94 9.90
N VAL A 202 10.66 3.73 10.15
CA VAL A 202 9.37 3.28 9.61
C VAL A 202 8.25 4.17 10.11
N LEU A 203 8.16 4.42 11.41
CA LEU A 203 7.13 5.28 12.00
C LEU A 203 7.24 6.72 11.47
N ALA A 204 8.44 7.29 11.40
CA ALA A 204 8.65 8.62 10.82
C ALA A 204 8.12 8.68 9.38
N ARG A 205 8.38 7.66 8.58
CA ARG A 205 7.87 7.57 7.20
C ARG A 205 6.36 7.42 7.14
N LEU A 206 5.78 6.60 8.01
CA LEU A 206 4.33 6.45 8.12
C LEU A 206 3.63 7.76 8.50
N TYR A 207 4.23 8.56 9.38
CA TYR A 207 3.73 9.88 9.77
C TYR A 207 4.07 11.01 8.77
N GLY A 208 4.61 10.68 7.61
CA GLY A 208 4.95 11.68 6.57
C GLY A 208 6.18 12.55 6.92
N ARG A 209 6.94 12.18 7.94
CA ARG A 209 8.18 12.84 8.33
C ARG A 209 9.34 12.31 7.49
N LYS A 210 10.31 13.16 7.15
CA LYS A 210 11.56 12.67 6.55
C LYS A 210 12.39 12.00 7.66
N PRO A 211 12.77 10.72 7.50
CA PRO A 211 13.72 10.13 8.43
C PRO A 211 15.05 10.86 8.34
N SER A 212 15.80 10.91 9.42
CA SER A 212 17.18 11.42 9.42
C SER A 212 18.02 10.65 8.41
N ALA A 213 18.95 11.31 7.73
CA ALA A 213 19.82 10.68 6.73
C ALA A 213 20.67 9.52 7.31
N LEU A 214 20.94 9.55 8.62
CA LEU A 214 21.65 8.51 9.35
C LEU A 214 20.76 7.30 9.71
N ASP A 215 19.42 7.50 9.77
CA ASP A 215 18.43 6.51 10.20
C ASP A 215 17.55 6.05 9.05
N ALA A 216 17.83 6.41 7.80
CA ALA A 216 17.00 6.12 6.66
C ALA A 216 17.30 4.73 6.05
N PRO A 217 16.86 3.63 6.67
CA PRO A 217 16.78 2.37 5.95
C PRO A 217 15.78 2.57 4.80
N ASP A 218 15.96 1.81 3.72
CA ASP A 218 15.01 1.76 2.60
C ASP A 218 13.66 1.21 3.07
N VAL A 219 12.86 2.07 3.71
CA VAL A 219 11.51 1.73 4.14
C VAL A 219 10.66 1.46 2.89
N PRO A 220 9.98 0.32 2.80
CA PRO A 220 9.14 0.00 1.66
C PRO A 220 8.08 1.07 1.41
N LEU A 221 8.03 1.63 0.18
CA LEU A 221 7.09 2.71 -0.17
C LEU A 221 5.64 2.26 -0.31
N ASP A 222 5.40 0.97 -0.49
CA ASP A 222 4.07 0.35 -0.54
C ASP A 222 3.30 0.47 0.79
N ILE A 223 4.00 0.65 1.91
CA ILE A 223 3.40 0.92 3.22
C ILE A 223 2.61 2.22 3.26
N ILE A 224 3.01 3.25 2.51
CA ILE A 224 2.36 4.56 2.59
C ILE A 224 0.90 4.47 2.14
N GLY A 225 0.63 3.74 1.05
CA GLY A 225 -0.73 3.49 0.60
C GLY A 225 -1.52 2.65 1.60
N THR A 226 -0.89 1.64 2.19
CA THR A 226 -1.49 0.82 3.24
C THR A 226 -1.77 1.63 4.50
N ALA A 227 -0.85 2.52 4.92
CA ALA A 227 -1.04 3.40 6.07
C ALA A 227 -2.25 4.33 5.90
N PHE A 228 -2.47 4.88 4.70
CA PHE A 228 -3.65 5.67 4.42
C PHE A 228 -4.94 4.85 4.57
N GLN A 229 -4.97 3.63 4.03
CA GLN A 229 -6.11 2.72 4.18
C GLN A 229 -6.38 2.39 5.65
N TRP A 230 -5.34 2.10 6.44
CA TRP A 230 -5.46 1.83 7.87
C TRP A 230 -5.98 3.02 8.66
N LYS A 231 -5.53 4.25 8.36
CA LYS A 231 -6.10 5.47 8.96
C LYS A 231 -7.61 5.56 8.72
N VAL A 232 -8.01 5.32 7.48
CA VAL A 232 -9.43 5.34 7.11
C VAL A 232 -10.20 4.27 7.88
N TRP A 233 -9.73 3.03 7.88
CA TRP A 233 -10.41 1.92 8.53
C TRP A 233 -10.53 2.14 10.05
N LYS A 234 -9.47 2.60 10.70
CA LYS A 234 -9.51 2.97 12.12
C LYS A 234 -10.55 4.07 12.38
N ALA A 235 -10.54 5.13 11.59
CA ALA A 235 -11.51 6.22 11.73
C ALA A 235 -12.96 5.74 11.53
N LEU A 236 -13.18 4.73 10.67
CA LEU A 236 -14.50 4.12 10.48
C LEU A 236 -14.93 3.29 11.70
N THR A 237 -14.04 2.54 12.34
CA THR A 237 -14.38 1.77 13.55
C THR A 237 -14.73 2.65 14.77
N GLU A 238 -14.30 3.90 14.74
CA GLU A 238 -14.58 4.89 15.79
C GLU A 238 -15.92 5.62 15.60
N ILE A 239 -16.68 5.32 14.52
CA ILE A 239 -18.02 5.87 14.31
C ILE A 239 -18.99 5.09 15.21
N PRO A 240 -19.69 5.76 16.16
CA PRO A 240 -20.64 5.07 17.03
C PRO A 240 -21.78 4.43 16.23
N PRO A 241 -22.32 3.27 16.67
CA PRO A 241 -23.48 2.66 16.06
C PRO A 241 -24.65 3.64 15.90
N GLY A 242 -25.27 3.66 14.74
CA GLY A 242 -26.38 4.57 14.42
C GLY A 242 -25.98 5.97 13.95
N GLN A 243 -24.67 6.28 13.93
CA GLN A 243 -24.16 7.52 13.33
C GLN A 243 -23.58 7.24 11.95
N THR A 244 -23.61 8.26 11.08
CA THR A 244 -22.98 8.25 9.77
C THR A 244 -21.98 9.39 9.66
N ARG A 245 -20.97 9.21 8.84
CA ARG A 245 -19.98 10.25 8.50
C ARG A 245 -19.78 10.28 6.99
N SER A 246 -19.64 11.47 6.44
CA SER A 246 -19.25 11.62 5.05
C SER A 246 -17.78 11.30 4.87
N TYR A 247 -17.38 10.89 3.66
CA TYR A 247 -15.96 10.69 3.34
C TYR A 247 -15.12 11.96 3.51
N GLY A 248 -15.75 13.14 3.42
CA GLY A 248 -15.10 14.42 3.70
C GLY A 248 -14.75 14.54 5.19
N GLU A 249 -15.69 14.27 6.09
CA GLU A 249 -15.46 14.32 7.54
C GLU A 249 -14.41 13.29 7.96
N ILE A 250 -14.42 12.07 7.39
CA ILE A 250 -13.37 11.09 7.64
C ILE A 250 -12.02 11.60 7.12
N ALA A 251 -11.98 12.20 5.94
CA ALA A 251 -10.75 12.78 5.37
C ALA A 251 -10.17 13.90 6.26
N GLU A 252 -11.02 14.76 6.81
CA GLU A 252 -10.62 15.79 7.77
C GLU A 252 -10.06 15.18 9.06
N ARG A 253 -10.77 14.18 9.61
CA ARG A 253 -10.38 13.49 10.84
C ARG A 253 -9.01 12.80 10.75
N ILE A 254 -8.70 12.20 9.59
CA ILE A 254 -7.38 11.56 9.35
C ILE A 254 -6.28 12.54 8.92
N GLY A 255 -6.54 13.86 8.97
CA GLY A 255 -5.57 14.89 8.58
C GLY A 255 -5.33 14.99 7.06
N ALA A 256 -6.26 14.54 6.23
CA ALA A 256 -6.18 14.56 4.78
C ALA A 256 -7.44 15.15 4.12
N PRO A 257 -7.83 16.42 4.41
CA PRO A 257 -9.14 16.99 4.07
C PRO A 257 -9.47 16.99 2.57
N LYS A 258 -8.46 16.95 1.70
CA LYS A 258 -8.63 16.92 0.24
C LYS A 258 -8.76 15.50 -0.33
N SER A 259 -8.76 14.46 0.52
CA SER A 259 -8.68 13.06 0.11
C SER A 259 -9.99 12.27 0.26
N ALA A 260 -11.16 12.92 0.22
CA ALA A 260 -12.47 12.28 0.36
C ALA A 260 -12.69 11.10 -0.63
N ARG A 261 -12.18 11.21 -1.86
CA ARG A 261 -12.24 10.10 -2.85
C ARG A 261 -11.33 8.94 -2.48
N ALA A 262 -10.15 9.23 -1.94
CA ALA A 262 -9.24 8.19 -1.46
C ALA A 262 -9.82 7.45 -0.25
N VAL A 263 -10.56 8.15 0.63
CA VAL A 263 -11.34 7.54 1.73
C VAL A 263 -12.38 6.58 1.17
N GLY A 264 -13.18 6.99 0.19
CA GLY A 264 -14.17 6.12 -0.45
C GLY A 264 -13.52 4.86 -1.07
N ARG A 265 -12.33 4.99 -1.66
CA ARG A 265 -11.58 3.85 -2.20
C ARG A 265 -11.04 2.94 -1.09
N ALA A 266 -10.53 3.50 0.01
CA ALA A 266 -10.09 2.71 1.14
C ALA A 266 -11.25 1.91 1.76
N CYS A 267 -12.45 2.49 1.81
CA CYS A 267 -13.67 1.79 2.22
C CYS A 267 -13.98 0.59 1.30
N ALA A 268 -13.75 0.75 -0.01
CA ALA A 268 -13.99 -0.33 -0.98
C ALA A 268 -13.05 -1.53 -0.86
N THR A 269 -11.89 -1.33 -0.27
CA THR A 269 -10.83 -2.35 -0.15
C THR A 269 -10.73 -2.92 1.26
N ILE A 270 -11.77 -2.74 2.09
CA ILE A 270 -11.82 -3.27 3.46
C ILE A 270 -11.75 -4.81 3.41
N PRO A 271 -10.71 -5.43 4.00
CA PRO A 271 -10.54 -6.89 3.96
C PRO A 271 -11.57 -7.65 4.81
N ALA A 272 -12.30 -6.96 5.69
CA ALA A 272 -13.28 -7.55 6.62
C ALA A 272 -14.57 -6.72 6.63
N ALA A 273 -15.32 -6.76 5.53
CA ALA A 273 -16.56 -5.99 5.33
C ALA A 273 -17.66 -6.27 6.39
N GLY A 274 -17.53 -7.31 7.20
CA GLY A 274 -18.46 -7.61 8.31
C GLY A 274 -18.08 -7.02 9.66
N VAL A 275 -16.87 -6.47 9.80
CA VAL A 275 -16.34 -5.95 11.09
C VAL A 275 -16.16 -4.45 11.07
N ILE A 276 -15.87 -3.86 9.92
CA ILE A 276 -15.68 -2.41 9.76
C ILE A 276 -16.91 -1.83 9.07
N PRO A 277 -17.69 -0.98 9.73
CA PRO A 277 -18.87 -0.36 9.14
C PRO A 277 -18.47 0.58 7.99
N CYS A 278 -19.20 0.52 6.88
CA CYS A 278 -18.96 1.33 5.68
C CYS A 278 -20.10 2.37 5.54
N HIS A 279 -20.10 3.39 6.35
CA HIS A 279 -21.08 4.48 6.26
C HIS A 279 -20.47 5.85 6.32
#